data_76185d2b3ec2ec112145143345f3b4d5
#
_entry.id   76185d2b3ec2ec112145143345f3b4d5
#
_cell.length_a   1.000
_cell.length_b   1.000
_cell.length_c   1.000
_cell.angle_alpha   90.00
_cell.angle_beta   90.00
_cell.angle_gamma   90.00
#
_symmetry.space_group_name_H-M   'P 1'
#
loop_
_entity.id
_entity.type
_entity.pdbx_description
1 polymer ?
#
loop_
_entity_poly.entity_id
_entity_poly.type
_entity_poly.pdbx_seq_one_letter_code
_entity_poly.pdbx_strand_id
1 'polypeptide(L)'
;MALNDKKIVVRPGMVYLFGGILDIAVGFFMFWGLGQALPSDDPVTAETVRWLLLLFILIIGLYSILFFSLSKIQLDDENISINKFPLKRRDYLWSEITHAKIIGEALAYPCVIYAGEKKIAKIPRAFIGYEQLLDELDRRNILWQDDLYVEARIILEMDKVKIRDLFRKG
;
A
#
# COMPACT_ATOMS: atom_id res chain seq x y z
N MET A 1 -30.49 10.42 18.72
CA MET A 1 -29.70 9.18 18.59
C MET A 1 -28.48 9.58 17.79
N ALA A 2 -27.32 9.76 18.45
CA ALA A 2 -26.10 10.18 17.75
C ALA A 2 -25.66 9.05 16.84
N LEU A 3 -25.74 9.26 15.53
CA LEU A 3 -25.12 8.41 14.53
C LEU A 3 -23.60 8.44 14.83
N ASN A 4 -23.10 7.30 15.26
CA ASN A 4 -21.68 7.12 15.54
C ASN A 4 -21.00 7.14 14.15
N ASP A 5 -20.51 8.30 13.73
CA ASP A 5 -19.76 8.50 12.47
C ASP A 5 -18.52 7.61 12.49
N LYS A 6 -18.70 6.34 12.11
CA LYS A 6 -17.62 5.36 12.09
C LYS A 6 -16.75 5.61 10.87
N LYS A 7 -15.79 6.49 11.02
CA LYS A 7 -14.80 6.77 10.01
C LYS A 7 -13.79 5.61 9.89
N ILE A 8 -13.83 4.90 8.77
CA ILE A 8 -12.84 3.86 8.46
C ILE A 8 -11.68 4.50 7.72
N VAL A 9 -10.45 4.24 8.18
CA VAL A 9 -9.24 4.74 7.54
C VAL A 9 -8.38 3.57 7.08
N VAL A 10 -8.14 3.50 5.77
CA VAL A 10 -7.28 2.52 5.14
C VAL A 10 -6.00 3.20 4.69
N ARG A 11 -4.86 2.68 5.11
CA ARG A 11 -3.53 3.27 4.84
C ARG A 11 -2.50 2.21 4.52
N PRO A 12 -1.41 2.57 3.81
CA PRO A 12 -0.31 1.64 3.56
C PRO A 12 0.20 1.00 4.85
N GLY A 13 0.57 -0.26 4.79
CA GLY A 13 1.14 -0.99 5.91
C GLY A 13 2.56 -0.50 6.24
N MET A 14 3.03 -0.80 7.45
CA MET A 14 4.38 -0.44 7.94
C MET A 14 5.52 -0.94 7.03
N VAL A 15 5.25 -1.95 6.22
CA VAL A 15 6.20 -2.51 5.24
C VAL A 15 6.76 -1.44 4.29
N TYR A 16 5.93 -0.46 3.90
CA TYR A 16 6.38 0.64 3.03
C TYR A 16 7.31 1.61 3.75
N LEU A 17 7.08 1.85 5.05
CA LEU A 17 7.95 2.69 5.85
C LEU A 17 9.31 2.02 6.08
N PHE A 18 9.30 0.77 6.55
CA PHE A 18 10.53 0.01 6.78
C PHE A 18 11.29 -0.25 5.49
N GLY A 19 10.59 -0.55 4.39
CA GLY A 19 11.18 -0.69 3.06
C GLY A 19 11.92 0.56 2.64
N GLY A 20 11.28 1.74 2.74
CA GLY A 20 11.91 3.01 2.39
C GLY A 20 13.14 3.34 3.25
N ILE A 21 13.09 3.07 4.55
CA ILE A 21 14.25 3.25 5.45
C ILE A 21 15.37 2.27 5.07
N LEU A 22 15.04 1.01 4.80
CA LEU A 22 16.01 -0.01 4.39
C LEU A 22 16.66 0.35 3.06
N ASP A 23 15.88 0.82 2.07
CA ASP A 23 16.39 1.26 0.76
C ASP A 23 17.45 2.37 0.95
N ILE A 24 17.16 3.37 1.80
CA ILE A 24 18.10 4.43 2.11
C ILE A 24 19.38 3.88 2.75
N ALA A 25 19.26 3.00 3.74
CA ALA A 25 20.40 2.38 4.42
C ALA A 25 21.27 1.56 3.45
N VAL A 26 20.64 0.74 2.60
CA VAL A 26 21.32 -0.03 1.55
C VAL A 26 22.03 0.88 0.56
N GLY A 27 21.40 2.00 0.16
CA GLY A 27 21.99 2.99 -0.72
C GLY A 27 23.31 3.55 -0.17
N PHE A 28 23.33 3.93 1.12
CA PHE A 28 24.55 4.40 1.77
C PHE A 28 25.62 3.31 1.86
N PHE A 29 25.24 2.07 2.20
CA PHE A 29 26.16 0.96 2.29
C PHE A 29 26.78 0.63 0.92
N MET A 30 25.97 0.60 -0.13
CA MET A 30 26.46 0.37 -1.49
C MET A 30 27.37 1.52 -1.97
N PHE A 31 27.01 2.78 -1.70
CA PHE A 31 27.85 3.93 -2.03
C PHE A 31 29.24 3.83 -1.40
N TRP A 32 29.31 3.43 -0.14
CA TRP A 32 30.58 3.26 0.56
C TRP A 32 31.36 2.03 0.07
N GLY A 33 30.70 0.88 -0.07
CA GLY A 33 31.31 -0.37 -0.53
C GLY A 33 31.86 -0.31 -1.95
N LEU A 34 31.07 0.27 -2.88
CA LEU A 34 31.54 0.47 -4.26
C LEU A 34 32.76 1.41 -4.36
N GLY A 35 32.88 2.37 -3.41
CA GLY A 35 34.04 3.24 -3.35
C GLY A 35 35.36 2.52 -3.07
N GLN A 36 35.27 1.35 -2.43
CA GLN A 36 36.44 0.54 -2.12
C GLN A 36 36.70 -0.59 -3.14
N ALA A 37 35.65 -1.03 -3.85
CA ALA A 37 35.68 -2.22 -4.69
C ALA A 37 35.95 -1.94 -6.18
N LEU A 38 35.76 -0.71 -6.67
CA LEU A 38 35.96 -0.37 -8.08
C LEU A 38 37.35 0.30 -8.28
N PRO A 39 38.39 -0.45 -8.65
CA PRO A 39 39.56 0.12 -9.27
C PRO A 39 39.13 0.57 -10.68
N SER A 40 39.06 1.86 -10.91
CA SER A 40 38.69 2.37 -12.23
C SER A 40 39.89 3.03 -12.88
N ASP A 41 40.14 2.65 -14.12
CA ASP A 41 41.08 3.34 -14.99
C ASP A 41 40.63 4.79 -15.28
N ASP A 42 39.33 5.07 -15.04
CA ASP A 42 38.72 6.41 -15.09
C ASP A 42 37.96 6.73 -13.77
N PRO A 43 38.62 7.41 -12.82
CA PRO A 43 38.04 7.71 -11.52
C PRO A 43 36.82 8.66 -11.61
N VAL A 44 36.76 9.54 -12.61
CA VAL A 44 35.65 10.50 -12.77
C VAL A 44 34.35 9.79 -13.12
N THR A 45 34.41 8.84 -14.05
CA THR A 45 33.25 8.04 -14.47
C THR A 45 32.74 7.17 -13.30
N ALA A 46 33.64 6.52 -12.56
CA ALA A 46 33.25 5.67 -11.44
C ALA A 46 32.58 6.48 -10.30
N GLU A 47 33.10 7.65 -9.99
CA GLU A 47 32.51 8.52 -8.96
C GLU A 47 31.13 9.04 -9.38
N THR A 48 31.00 9.43 -10.65
CA THR A 48 29.72 9.87 -11.20
C THR A 48 28.64 8.76 -11.11
N VAL A 49 28.97 7.54 -11.47
CA VAL A 49 28.06 6.38 -11.39
C VAL A 49 27.63 6.12 -9.93
N ARG A 50 28.55 6.21 -8.98
CA ARG A 50 28.25 6.06 -7.54
C ARG A 50 27.24 7.10 -7.06
N TRP A 51 27.45 8.38 -7.39
CA TRP A 51 26.51 9.43 -7.01
C TRP A 51 25.14 9.28 -7.65
N LEU A 52 25.07 8.89 -8.91
CA LEU A 52 23.81 8.62 -9.59
C LEU A 52 23.05 7.44 -8.96
N LEU A 53 23.74 6.35 -8.60
CA LEU A 53 23.15 5.21 -7.93
C LEU A 53 22.61 5.60 -6.54
N LEU A 54 23.39 6.31 -5.74
CA LEU A 54 22.95 6.80 -4.43
C LEU A 54 21.70 7.68 -4.57
N LEU A 55 21.73 8.65 -5.48
CA LEU A 55 20.61 9.55 -5.73
C LEU A 55 19.36 8.77 -6.12
N PHE A 56 19.48 7.77 -6.99
CA PHE A 56 18.37 6.93 -7.43
C PHE A 56 17.73 6.15 -6.27
N ILE A 57 18.56 5.53 -5.41
CA ILE A 57 18.08 4.77 -4.24
C ILE A 57 17.44 5.71 -3.21
N LEU A 58 18.02 6.89 -2.97
CA LEU A 58 17.44 7.89 -2.09
C LEU A 58 16.06 8.37 -2.56
N ILE A 59 15.89 8.57 -3.87
CA ILE A 59 14.60 8.95 -4.45
C ILE A 59 13.56 7.85 -4.20
N ILE A 60 13.90 6.57 -4.42
CA ILE A 60 13.00 5.43 -4.19
C ILE A 60 12.62 5.33 -2.71
N GLY A 61 13.61 5.38 -1.82
CA GLY A 61 13.37 5.30 -0.37
C GLY A 61 12.50 6.45 0.14
N LEU A 62 12.80 7.69 -0.28
CA LEU A 62 12.00 8.85 0.06
C LEU A 62 10.57 8.75 -0.50
N TYR A 63 10.42 8.30 -1.74
CA TYR A 63 9.11 8.06 -2.33
C TYR A 63 8.27 7.05 -1.51
N SER A 64 8.88 5.95 -1.07
CA SER A 64 8.22 4.93 -0.24
C SER A 64 7.75 5.50 1.11
N ILE A 65 8.56 6.32 1.76
CA ILE A 65 8.22 6.99 3.02
C ILE A 65 7.07 8.00 2.81
N LEU A 66 7.15 8.81 1.76
CA LEU A 66 6.10 9.78 1.43
C LEU A 66 4.80 9.07 1.05
N PHE A 67 4.88 7.97 0.29
CA PHE A 67 3.72 7.14 -0.03
C PHE A 67 3.04 6.60 1.24
N PHE A 68 3.81 6.07 2.19
CA PHE A 68 3.30 5.61 3.48
C PHE A 68 2.61 6.74 4.26
N SER A 69 3.26 7.91 4.33
CA SER A 69 2.80 9.02 5.17
C SER A 69 1.58 9.75 4.60
N LEU A 70 1.53 9.91 3.27
CA LEU A 70 0.55 10.76 2.59
C LEU A 70 -0.61 10.00 1.97
N SER A 71 -0.42 8.69 1.64
CA SER A 71 -1.50 7.91 1.04
C SER A 71 -2.46 7.39 2.10
N LYS A 72 -3.75 7.65 1.91
CA LYS A 72 -4.82 7.13 2.76
C LYS A 72 -6.15 7.11 2.01
N ILE A 73 -7.02 6.19 2.40
CA ILE A 73 -8.40 6.14 1.95
C ILE A 73 -9.27 6.28 3.20
N GLN A 74 -10.22 7.18 3.16
CA GLN A 74 -11.15 7.42 4.25
C GLN A 74 -12.56 7.13 3.75
N LEU A 75 -13.28 6.30 4.49
CA LEU A 75 -14.65 5.96 4.22
C LEU A 75 -15.49 6.60 5.30
N ASP A 76 -16.39 7.44 4.89
CA ASP A 76 -17.44 8.05 5.73
C ASP A 76 -18.80 7.50 5.27
N ASP A 77 -19.88 7.85 5.94
CA ASP A 77 -21.21 7.36 5.58
C ASP A 77 -21.69 7.80 4.21
N GLU A 78 -21.27 8.97 3.75
CA GLU A 78 -21.67 9.56 2.47
C GLU A 78 -20.62 9.43 1.36
N ASN A 79 -19.33 9.38 1.73
CA ASN A 79 -18.23 9.57 0.79
C ASN A 79 -17.10 8.56 0.99
N ILE A 80 -16.38 8.32 -0.10
CA ILE A 80 -15.06 7.71 -0.08
C ILE A 80 -14.02 8.71 -0.55
N SER A 81 -13.10 9.07 0.32
CA SER A 81 -11.99 9.99 0.05
C SER A 81 -10.73 9.21 -0.25
N ILE A 82 -10.16 9.37 -1.43
CA ILE A 82 -8.96 8.70 -1.87
C ILE A 82 -7.82 9.72 -1.97
N ASN A 83 -6.85 9.63 -1.08
CA ASN A 83 -5.61 10.37 -1.15
C ASN A 83 -4.47 9.40 -1.46
N LYS A 84 -3.95 9.41 -2.67
CA LYS A 84 -2.87 8.54 -3.12
C LYS A 84 -1.72 9.38 -3.65
N PHE A 85 -0.65 9.48 -2.86
CA PHE A 85 0.58 10.15 -3.29
C PHE A 85 1.16 9.52 -4.58
N PRO A 86 1.63 10.32 -5.57
CA PRO A 86 1.69 11.80 -5.60
C PRO A 86 0.41 12.49 -6.13
N LEU A 87 -0.68 11.75 -6.32
CA LEU A 87 -1.93 12.27 -6.88
C LEU A 87 -2.68 13.13 -5.85
N LYS A 88 -3.48 14.08 -6.36
CA LYS A 88 -4.36 14.89 -5.50
C LYS A 88 -5.47 14.02 -4.90
N ARG A 89 -5.90 14.39 -3.69
CA ARG A 89 -7.09 13.83 -3.04
C ARG A 89 -8.30 13.96 -3.99
N ARG A 90 -9.09 12.90 -4.05
CA ARG A 90 -10.37 12.85 -4.76
C ARG A 90 -11.42 12.27 -3.82
N ASP A 91 -12.56 12.93 -3.78
CA ASP A 91 -13.72 12.49 -3.02
C ASP A 91 -14.78 11.99 -4.01
N TYR A 92 -15.40 10.87 -3.68
CA TYR A 92 -16.47 10.23 -4.46
C TYR A 92 -17.65 9.98 -3.54
N LEU A 93 -18.87 10.23 -4.01
CA LEU A 93 -20.08 9.80 -3.34
C LEU A 93 -20.22 8.28 -3.48
N TRP A 94 -20.81 7.62 -2.48
CA TRP A 94 -21.09 6.19 -2.59
C TRP A 94 -22.01 5.85 -3.77
N SER A 95 -22.88 6.78 -4.18
CA SER A 95 -23.74 6.64 -5.35
C SER A 95 -23.00 6.62 -6.69
N GLU A 96 -21.76 7.13 -6.72
CA GLU A 96 -20.89 7.10 -7.91
C GLU A 96 -20.12 5.78 -8.03
N ILE A 97 -20.01 5.03 -6.92
CA ILE A 97 -19.30 3.75 -6.89
C ILE A 97 -20.22 2.66 -7.45
N THR A 98 -19.83 2.08 -8.56
CA THR A 98 -20.64 1.06 -9.23
C THR A 98 -20.39 -0.33 -8.70
N HIS A 99 -19.13 -0.69 -8.51
CA HIS A 99 -18.73 -1.99 -7.98
C HIS A 99 -17.28 -1.98 -7.48
N ALA A 100 -16.97 -2.97 -6.67
CA ALA A 100 -15.62 -3.31 -6.27
C ALA A 100 -15.39 -4.80 -6.49
N LYS A 101 -14.18 -5.20 -6.83
CA LYS A 101 -13.80 -6.61 -6.98
C LYS A 101 -12.41 -6.88 -6.46
N ILE A 102 -12.18 -8.11 -6.02
CA ILE A 102 -10.86 -8.61 -5.70
C ILE A 102 -10.24 -9.18 -6.98
N ILE A 103 -8.98 -8.88 -7.23
CA ILE A 103 -8.23 -9.44 -8.35
C ILE A 103 -7.09 -10.32 -7.84
N GLY A 104 -6.89 -11.47 -8.48
CA GLY A 104 -5.77 -12.35 -8.18
C GLY A 104 -4.49 -11.81 -8.83
N GLU A 105 -3.60 -11.21 -8.04
CA GLU A 105 -2.27 -10.80 -8.49
C GLU A 105 -1.22 -11.35 -7.53
N ALA A 106 -0.48 -12.35 -7.96
CA ALA A 106 0.69 -12.87 -7.26
C ALA A 106 0.51 -12.99 -5.72
N LEU A 107 -0.60 -13.56 -5.26
CA LEU A 107 -0.99 -13.72 -3.84
C LEU A 107 -1.30 -12.40 -3.10
N ALA A 108 -1.39 -11.27 -3.79
CA ALA A 108 -1.63 -9.98 -3.16
C ALA A 108 -3.11 -9.62 -2.95
N TYR A 109 -4.02 -10.25 -3.69
CA TYR A 109 -5.48 -10.06 -3.60
C TYR A 109 -5.92 -8.61 -3.40
N PRO A 110 -5.49 -7.67 -4.27
CA PRO A 110 -5.89 -6.28 -4.11
C PRO A 110 -7.38 -6.08 -4.41
N CYS A 111 -8.04 -5.24 -3.63
CA CYS A 111 -9.38 -4.76 -3.91
C CYS A 111 -9.31 -3.59 -4.89
N VAL A 112 -10.10 -3.66 -5.97
CA VAL A 112 -10.21 -2.59 -6.97
C VAL A 112 -11.61 -2.02 -6.95
N ILE A 113 -11.70 -0.70 -6.81
CA ILE A 113 -12.97 0.04 -6.74
C ILE A 113 -13.17 0.80 -8.04
N TYR A 114 -14.41 0.77 -8.55
CA TYR A 114 -14.80 1.40 -9.80
C TYR A 114 -15.93 2.42 -9.61
N ALA A 115 -15.84 3.52 -10.34
CA ALA A 115 -16.93 4.47 -10.56
C ALA A 115 -17.28 4.44 -12.06
N GLY A 116 -18.42 3.86 -12.39
CA GLY A 116 -18.72 3.46 -13.77
C GLY A 116 -17.71 2.41 -14.26
N GLU A 117 -17.14 2.65 -15.42
CA GLU A 117 -16.07 1.81 -15.99
C GLU A 117 -14.67 2.21 -15.50
N LYS A 118 -14.58 3.35 -14.80
CA LYS A 118 -13.29 3.91 -14.38
C LYS A 118 -12.82 3.31 -13.09
N LYS A 119 -11.63 2.71 -13.11
CA LYS A 119 -10.91 2.32 -11.91
C LYS A 119 -10.47 3.56 -11.12
N ILE A 120 -10.95 3.70 -9.89
CA ILE A 120 -10.62 4.84 -9.01
C ILE A 120 -9.59 4.49 -7.94
N ALA A 121 -9.58 3.25 -7.46
CA ALA A 121 -8.60 2.78 -6.48
C ALA A 121 -8.19 1.32 -6.73
N LYS A 122 -6.95 0.98 -6.38
CA LYS A 122 -6.43 -0.38 -6.21
C LYS A 122 -5.75 -0.43 -4.85
N ILE A 123 -6.25 -1.26 -3.96
CA ILE A 123 -5.89 -1.29 -2.55
C ILE A 123 -5.32 -2.66 -2.24
N PRO A 124 -4.01 -2.78 -2.01
CA PRO A 124 -3.37 -4.03 -1.65
C PRO A 124 -3.87 -4.55 -0.30
N ARG A 125 -3.91 -5.88 -0.13
CA ARG A 125 -4.25 -6.55 1.13
C ARG A 125 -3.35 -6.12 2.31
N ALA A 126 -2.10 -5.76 2.02
CA ALA A 126 -1.14 -5.31 3.03
C ALA A 126 -1.48 -3.94 3.66
N PHE A 127 -2.53 -3.26 3.20
CA PHE A 127 -2.97 -2.01 3.81
C PHE A 127 -3.66 -2.27 5.14
N ILE A 128 -3.34 -1.47 6.15
CA ILE A 128 -4.02 -1.45 7.43
C ILE A 128 -5.45 -0.95 7.20
N GLY A 129 -6.43 -1.67 7.70
CA GLY A 129 -7.86 -1.35 7.47
C GLY A 129 -8.45 -1.99 6.21
N TYR A 130 -7.70 -2.86 5.52
CA TYR A 130 -8.19 -3.56 4.33
C TYR A 130 -9.43 -4.40 4.61
N GLU A 131 -9.47 -5.11 5.73
CA GLU A 131 -10.63 -5.93 6.12
C GLU A 131 -11.86 -5.08 6.37
N GLN A 132 -11.70 -3.98 7.15
CA GLN A 132 -12.81 -3.05 7.39
C GLN A 132 -13.34 -2.43 6.09
N LEU A 133 -12.46 -2.21 5.11
CA LEU A 133 -12.86 -1.79 3.77
C LEU A 133 -13.75 -2.84 3.10
N LEU A 134 -13.34 -4.12 3.10
CA LEU A 134 -14.12 -5.19 2.50
C LEU A 134 -15.49 -5.33 3.17
N ASP A 135 -15.54 -5.26 4.51
CA ASP A 135 -16.78 -5.34 5.27
C ASP A 135 -17.73 -4.19 4.92
N GLU A 136 -17.19 -2.97 4.75
CA GLU A 136 -18.00 -1.81 4.38
C GLU A 136 -18.52 -1.89 2.94
N LEU A 137 -17.68 -2.36 1.99
CA LEU A 137 -18.09 -2.56 0.60
C LEU A 137 -19.15 -3.68 0.48
N ASP A 138 -19.01 -4.73 1.28
CA ASP A 138 -19.97 -5.84 1.35
C ASP A 138 -21.29 -5.38 1.97
N ARG A 139 -21.25 -4.64 3.08
CA ARG A 139 -22.44 -4.04 3.72
C ARG A 139 -23.25 -3.17 2.76
N ARG A 140 -22.58 -2.53 1.82
CA ARG A 140 -23.22 -1.69 0.77
C ARG A 140 -23.62 -2.47 -0.48
N ASN A 141 -23.40 -3.78 -0.53
CA ASN A 141 -23.64 -4.63 -1.70
C ASN A 141 -22.92 -4.16 -2.97
N ILE A 142 -21.73 -3.57 -2.82
CA ILE A 142 -20.90 -3.07 -3.92
C ILE A 142 -19.81 -4.09 -4.27
N LEU A 143 -19.41 -4.95 -3.34
CA LEU A 143 -18.34 -5.92 -3.52
C LEU A 143 -18.85 -7.17 -4.26
N TRP A 144 -18.15 -7.54 -5.34
CA TRP A 144 -18.42 -8.80 -6.03
C TRP A 144 -17.88 -9.99 -5.23
N GLN A 145 -18.77 -10.90 -4.89
CA GLN A 145 -18.49 -12.10 -4.11
C GLN A 145 -18.19 -13.27 -5.07
N ASP A 146 -17.05 -13.24 -5.74
CA ASP A 146 -16.53 -14.31 -6.57
C ASP A 146 -15.58 -15.24 -5.79
N ASP A 147 -15.02 -16.25 -6.46
CA ASP A 147 -14.09 -17.22 -5.86
C ASP A 147 -12.86 -16.51 -5.24
N LEU A 148 -12.36 -15.45 -5.87
CA LEU A 148 -11.23 -14.67 -5.35
C LEU A 148 -11.57 -13.92 -4.06
N TYR A 149 -12.82 -13.49 -3.89
CA TYR A 149 -13.30 -12.92 -2.64
C TYR A 149 -13.26 -13.97 -1.51
N VAL A 150 -13.72 -15.19 -1.79
CA VAL A 150 -13.71 -16.28 -0.81
C VAL A 150 -12.27 -16.63 -0.42
N GLU A 151 -11.38 -16.79 -1.38
CA GLU A 151 -9.95 -17.03 -1.11
C GLU A 151 -9.33 -15.92 -0.27
N ALA A 152 -9.56 -14.65 -0.63
CA ALA A 152 -9.03 -13.50 0.11
C ALA A 152 -9.50 -13.49 1.57
N ARG A 153 -10.77 -13.83 1.83
CA ARG A 153 -11.33 -13.94 3.19
C ARG A 153 -10.69 -15.08 3.97
N ILE A 154 -10.50 -16.25 3.38
CA ILE A 154 -9.83 -17.39 4.04
C ILE A 154 -8.40 -17.00 4.44
N ILE A 155 -7.65 -16.35 3.55
CA ILE A 155 -6.27 -15.93 3.84
C ILE A 155 -6.22 -14.88 4.96
N LEU A 156 -7.14 -13.94 5.00
CA LEU A 156 -7.24 -12.95 6.08
C LEU A 156 -7.47 -13.63 7.44
N GLU A 157 -8.34 -14.63 7.49
CA GLU A 157 -8.57 -15.39 8.74
C GLU A 157 -7.34 -16.21 9.15
N MET A 158 -6.65 -16.85 8.20
CA MET A 158 -5.40 -17.56 8.47
C MET A 158 -4.30 -16.65 9.01
N ASP A 159 -4.16 -15.44 8.48
CA ASP A 159 -3.18 -14.47 8.97
C ASP A 159 -3.49 -14.03 10.41
N LYS A 160 -4.76 -13.87 10.77
CA LYS A 160 -5.18 -13.58 12.17
C LYS A 160 -4.79 -14.71 13.14
N VAL A 161 -4.99 -15.96 12.72
CA VAL A 161 -4.64 -17.13 13.54
C VAL A 161 -3.13 -17.17 13.77
N LYS A 162 -2.34 -17.02 12.71
CA LYS A 162 -0.86 -17.01 12.83
C LYS A 162 -0.35 -15.93 13.77
N ILE A 163 -0.87 -14.72 13.65
CA ILE A 163 -0.50 -13.59 14.51
C ILE A 163 -0.85 -13.92 15.96
N ARG A 164 -2.05 -14.43 16.23
CA ARG A 164 -2.49 -14.81 17.59
C ARG A 164 -1.59 -15.86 18.22
N ASP A 165 -1.19 -16.88 17.44
CA ASP A 165 -0.32 -17.96 17.91
C ASP A 165 1.10 -17.49 18.23
N LEU A 166 1.63 -16.49 17.49
CA LEU A 166 2.92 -15.88 17.79
C LEU A 166 2.92 -15.17 19.15
N PHE A 167 1.84 -14.42 19.47
CA PHE A 167 1.73 -13.74 20.77
C PHE A 167 1.36 -14.64 21.95
N ARG A 168 0.88 -15.88 21.69
CA ARG A 168 0.53 -16.82 22.76
C ARG A 168 1.73 -17.67 23.22
N LYS A 169 2.79 -17.76 22.40
CA LYS A 169 4.00 -18.55 22.68
C LYS A 169 5.16 -17.74 23.27
N GLY A 170 5.02 -16.43 23.41
CA GLY A 170 5.94 -15.53 24.10
C GLY A 170 5.42 -15.14 25.46
#